data_9ef4c5f0f0d6285baa9feb0048a94b92
#
_entry.id   9ef4c5f0f0d6285baa9feb0048a94b92
#
_cell.length_a   1.000
_cell.length_b   1.000
_cell.length_c   1.000
_cell.angle_alpha   90.00
_cell.angle_beta   90.00
_cell.angle_gamma   90.00
#
_symmetry.space_group_name_H-M   'P 1'
#
loop_
_entity.id
_entity.type
_entity.pdbx_description
1 polymer ?
#
loop_
_entity_poly.entity_id
_entity_poly.type
_entity_poly.pdbx_seq_one_letter_code
_entity_poly.pdbx_strand_id
1 'polypeptide(L)' 'MRIAIVDDLAAERALLKDRLEQQLQRRNIQADILEYES' A
#
# COMPACT_ATOMS: atom_id res chain seq x y z
N MET A 1 4.65 11.24 3.63
CA MET A 1 5.32 10.21 2.81
C MET A 1 4.36 9.68 1.77
N ARG A 2 4.82 9.46 0.56
CA ARG A 2 4.01 8.87 -0.50
C ARG A 2 4.61 7.52 -0.89
N ILE A 3 3.73 6.52 -0.99
CA ILE A 3 4.14 5.16 -1.35
C ILE A 3 3.30 4.72 -2.53
N ALA A 4 3.92 4.24 -3.58
CA ALA A 4 3.22 3.73 -4.75
C ALA A 4 3.30 2.21 -4.78
N ILE A 5 2.14 1.58 -4.98
CA ILE A 5 2.05 0.14 -5.17
C ILE A 5 1.72 -0.10 -6.63
N VAL A 6 2.58 -0.84 -7.31
CA VAL A 6 2.42 -1.15 -8.73
C VAL A 6 2.27 -2.66 -8.89
N ASP A 7 1.09 -3.09 -9.31
CA ASP A 7 0.80 -4.51 -9.49
C ASP A 7 -0.38 -4.64 -10.46
N ASP A 8 -0.23 -5.48 -11.47
CA ASP A 8 -1.26 -5.69 -12.48
C ASP A 8 -2.45 -6.51 -11.97
N LEU A 9 -2.29 -7.21 -10.85
CA LEU A 9 -3.34 -8.02 -10.25
C LEU A 9 -4.02 -7.25 -9.12
N ALA A 10 -5.30 -6.93 -9.30
CA ALA A 10 -6.03 -6.12 -8.31
C ALA A 10 -6.07 -6.77 -6.92
N ALA A 11 -6.24 -8.09 -6.86
CA ALA A 11 -6.29 -8.81 -5.59
C ALA A 11 -4.94 -8.75 -4.85
N GLU A 12 -3.84 -8.90 -5.58
CA GLU A 12 -2.49 -8.80 -5.03
C GLU A 12 -2.23 -7.38 -4.53
N ARG A 13 -2.62 -6.40 -5.33
CA ARG A 13 -2.44 -4.99 -5.00
C ARG A 13 -3.18 -4.63 -3.71
N ALA A 14 -4.42 -5.09 -3.57
CA ALA A 14 -5.23 -4.83 -2.38
C ALA A 14 -4.60 -5.47 -1.14
N LEU A 15 -4.07 -6.67 -1.28
CA LEU A 15 -3.41 -7.37 -0.17
C LEU A 15 -2.14 -6.65 0.28
N LEU A 16 -1.35 -6.19 -0.68
CA LEU A 16 -0.13 -5.44 -0.38
C LEU A 16 -0.45 -4.13 0.35
N LYS A 17 -1.50 -3.44 -0.11
CA LYS A 17 -1.92 -2.19 0.53
C LYS A 17 -2.33 -2.44 1.98
N ASP A 18 -3.12 -3.46 2.22
CA ASP A 18 -3.60 -3.80 3.56
C ASP A 18 -2.43 -4.09 4.50
N ARG A 19 -1.48 -4.89 4.06
CA ARG A 19 -0.29 -5.21 4.86
C ARG A 19 0.55 -3.98 5.16
N LEU A 20 0.70 -3.14 4.16
CA LEU A 20 1.48 -1.91 4.32
C LEU A 20 0.81 -0.97 5.32
N GLU A 21 -0.51 -0.81 5.23
CA GLU A 21 -1.26 0.03 6.15
C GLU A 21 -1.10 -0.46 7.60
N GLN A 22 -1.13 -1.76 7.81
CA GLN A 22 -0.96 -2.35 9.13
C GLN A 22 0.42 -2.02 9.70
N GLN A 23 1.45 -2.13 8.90
CA GLN A 23 2.82 -1.83 9.33
C GLN A 23 2.98 -0.34 9.67
N LEU A 24 2.40 0.52 8.84
CA LEU A 24 2.47 1.95 9.07
C LEU A 24 1.75 2.35 10.36
N GLN A 25 0.59 1.74 10.63
CA GLN A 25 -0.14 1.99 11.85
C GLN A 25 0.64 1.59 13.09
N ARG A 26 1.28 0.43 13.05
CA ARG A 26 2.09 -0.05 14.16
C ARG A 26 3.22 0.90 14.50
N ARG A 27 3.81 1.52 13.48
CA ARG A 27 4.92 2.45 13.63
C ARG A 27 4.48 3.89 13.79
N ASN A 28 3.17 4.12 13.77
CA ASN A 28 2.58 5.46 13.86
C ASN A 28 3.11 6.39 12.76
N ILE A 29 3.23 5.86 11.55
CA ILE A 29 3.70 6.61 10.38
C ILE A 29 2.50 6.90 9.50
N GLN A 30 2.36 8.15 9.07
CA GLN A 30 1.33 8.55 8.13
C GLN A 30 1.92 8.58 6.72
N ALA A 31 1.21 7.94 5.78
CA ALA A 31 1.64 7.89 4.40
C ALA A 31 0.42 7.86 3.46
N ASP A 32 0.59 8.45 2.28
CA ASP A 32 -0.39 8.35 1.21
C ASP A 32 -0.01 7.17 0.33
N ILE A 33 -0.92 6.22 0.21
CA ILE A 33 -0.69 5.02 -0.59
C ILE A 33 -1.43 5.16 -1.91
N LEU A 34 -0.68 5.10 -3.00
CA LEU A 34 -1.22 5.20 -4.35
C LEU A 34 -1.13 3.83 -5.02
N GLU A 35 -2.18 3.45 -5.74
CA GLU A 35 -2.25 2.16 -6.40
C GLU A 35 -2.26 2.33 -7.92
N TYR A 36 -1.45 1.54 -8.59
CA TYR A 36 -1.35 1.54 -10.05
C TYR A 36 -1.33 0.12 -10.58
N GLU A 37 -1.88 -0.10 -11.76
CA GLU A 37 -1.84 -1.40 -12.42
C GLU A 37 -0.45 -1.70 -12.97
N SER A 38 0.22 -0.68 -13.45
CA SER A 38 1.55 -0.84 -14.01
C SER A 38 2.28 0.51 -14.07
#